data_48891df1919b6da003e3b34feb5b33d1
#
_entry.id   48891df1919b6da003e3b34feb5b33d1
#
_cell.length_a   1.000
_cell.length_b   1.000
_cell.length_c   1.000
_cell.angle_alpha   90.00
_cell.angle_beta   90.00
_cell.angle_gamma   90.00
#
_symmetry.space_group_name_H-M   'P 1'
#
loop_
_entity.id
_entity.type
_entity.pdbx_description
1 polymer ?
#
loop_
_entity_poly.entity_id
_entity_poly.type
_entity_poly.pdbx_seq_one_letter_code
_entity_poly.pdbx_strand_id
1 'polypeptide(L)'
;MKILHFIYAAFAIVGIAVTMTSCDEHIEFPDTAMKTCDILCTDGEIVRYADIESKGKTPIGVVFHVNQDGKTEGTGYAVYLWDVPMAAFSDSLGVKQNTSANPAAFDGNGNTYAMYASGVSSAATSVFDMWKYGQSAYIPSVAQLQLLYASRNAVNNYISKCGGDVISDEPSECWYWSSTEVSGQESAKAWLFSLASGAMQETPKTEPHKIRPIITLYH
;
A
#
# COMPACT_ATOMS: atom_id res chain seq x y z
N MET A 1 -19.56 2.76 102.97
CA MET A 1 -18.34 2.81 102.16
C MET A 1 -18.55 1.99 100.92
N LYS A 2 -18.75 2.66 99.79
CA LYS A 2 -19.24 1.98 98.54
C LYS A 2 -18.06 1.87 97.60
N ILE A 3 -17.73 0.65 97.16
CA ILE A 3 -16.73 0.34 96.18
C ILE A 3 -17.38 0.33 94.79
N LEU A 4 -16.94 1.23 93.92
CA LEU A 4 -17.43 1.39 92.60
C LEU A 4 -16.65 0.46 91.66
N HIS A 5 -17.35 -0.49 91.00
CA HIS A 5 -16.77 -1.37 90.01
C HIS A 5 -16.94 -0.72 88.65
N PHE A 6 -15.80 -0.37 88.02
CA PHE A 6 -15.80 0.00 86.60
C PHE A 6 -15.62 -1.22 85.74
N ILE A 7 -16.61 -1.50 84.92
CA ILE A 7 -16.58 -2.53 83.90
C ILE A 7 -16.10 -1.84 82.60
N TYR A 8 -14.92 -2.20 82.15
CA TYR A 8 -14.47 -1.83 80.81
C TYR A 8 -15.03 -2.81 79.80
N ALA A 9 -15.95 -2.36 78.94
CA ALA A 9 -16.40 -3.07 77.76
C ALA A 9 -15.41 -2.77 76.61
N ALA A 10 -14.59 -3.76 76.22
CA ALA A 10 -13.75 -3.70 75.04
C ALA A 10 -14.61 -3.96 73.79
N PHE A 11 -14.82 -2.91 73.02
CA PHE A 11 -15.37 -3.04 71.65
C PHE A 11 -14.24 -3.47 70.71
N ALA A 12 -14.30 -4.73 70.25
CA ALA A 12 -13.47 -5.21 69.14
C ALA A 12 -14.10 -4.75 67.82
N ILE A 13 -13.51 -3.75 67.21
CA ILE A 13 -13.84 -3.32 65.86
C ILE A 13 -13.16 -4.31 64.90
N VAL A 14 -13.88 -5.25 64.33
CA VAL A 14 -13.41 -6.07 63.21
C VAL A 14 -13.50 -5.22 61.96
N GLY A 15 -12.37 -4.65 61.58
CA GLY A 15 -12.23 -3.98 60.28
C GLY A 15 -12.21 -5.00 59.15
N ILE A 16 -13.34 -5.11 58.43
CA ILE A 16 -13.37 -5.83 57.15
C ILE A 16 -12.65 -4.96 56.11
N ALA A 17 -11.41 -5.31 55.81
CA ALA A 17 -10.69 -4.75 54.66
C ALA A 17 -11.31 -5.33 53.38
N VAL A 18 -12.24 -4.58 52.79
CA VAL A 18 -12.69 -4.87 51.40
C VAL A 18 -11.51 -4.50 50.48
N THR A 19 -10.75 -5.50 50.09
CA THR A 19 -9.81 -5.34 48.99
C THR A 19 -10.62 -5.21 47.70
N MET A 20 -10.83 -3.97 47.25
CA MET A 20 -11.24 -3.69 45.87
C MET A 20 -10.13 -4.16 44.98
N THR A 21 -10.19 -5.41 44.49
CA THR A 21 -9.47 -5.80 43.32
C THR A 21 -10.12 -5.09 42.13
N SER A 22 -9.63 -3.90 41.81
CA SER A 22 -9.89 -3.32 40.49
C SER A 22 -9.21 -4.26 39.47
N CYS A 23 -9.96 -5.21 38.97
CA CYS A 23 -9.65 -5.80 37.67
C CYS A 23 -9.95 -4.70 36.67
N ASP A 24 -8.94 -3.89 36.37
CA ASP A 24 -8.89 -3.21 35.10
C ASP A 24 -8.76 -4.33 34.05
N GLU A 25 -9.89 -4.88 33.61
CA GLU A 25 -9.94 -5.60 32.37
C GLU A 25 -9.56 -4.59 31.31
N HIS A 26 -8.30 -4.62 30.92
CA HIS A 26 -7.81 -3.88 29.76
C HIS A 26 -8.51 -4.54 28.57
N ILE A 27 -9.68 -4.03 28.20
CA ILE A 27 -10.37 -4.43 26.98
C ILE A 27 -9.54 -3.86 25.84
N GLU A 28 -8.61 -4.64 25.32
CA GLU A 28 -7.92 -4.32 24.09
C GLU A 28 -8.96 -4.40 22.95
N PHE A 29 -9.38 -3.24 22.48
CA PHE A 29 -10.17 -3.20 21.25
C PHE A 29 -9.28 -3.71 20.11
N PRO A 30 -9.80 -4.60 19.24
CA PRO A 30 -9.07 -5.05 18.07
C PRO A 30 -8.59 -3.84 17.28
N ASP A 31 -7.27 -3.77 17.03
CA ASP A 31 -6.70 -2.74 16.16
C ASP A 31 -7.12 -3.03 14.71
N THR A 32 -8.16 -2.35 14.25
CA THR A 32 -8.73 -2.49 12.90
C THR A 32 -8.12 -1.52 11.90
N ALA A 33 -7.18 -0.66 12.34
CA ALA A 33 -6.53 0.29 11.45
C ALA A 33 -5.72 -0.44 10.36
N MET A 34 -5.85 0.03 9.12
CA MET A 34 -5.05 -0.47 7.99
C MET A 34 -3.56 -0.24 8.25
N LYS A 35 -2.74 -1.22 7.92
CA LYS A 35 -1.28 -1.18 8.06
C LYS A 35 -0.56 -1.61 6.79
N THR A 36 0.67 -1.16 6.65
CA THR A 36 1.58 -1.71 5.64
C THR A 36 1.69 -3.24 5.83
N CYS A 37 1.68 -3.97 4.73
CA CYS A 37 1.64 -5.43 4.64
C CYS A 37 0.27 -6.07 4.96
N ASP A 38 -0.80 -5.32 5.15
CA ASP A 38 -2.15 -5.87 5.06
C ASP A 38 -2.46 -6.28 3.62
N ILE A 39 -3.39 -7.18 3.45
CA ILE A 39 -3.69 -7.82 2.17
C ILE A 39 -4.99 -7.27 1.59
N LEU A 40 -4.89 -6.71 0.39
CA LEU A 40 -6.06 -6.35 -0.42
C LEU A 40 -6.60 -7.62 -1.08
N CYS A 41 -7.90 -7.85 -0.94
CA CYS A 41 -8.59 -9.04 -1.44
C CYS A 41 -9.48 -8.74 -2.66
N THR A 42 -9.90 -9.80 -3.34
CA THR A 42 -10.72 -9.71 -4.58
C THR A 42 -12.08 -9.06 -4.39
N ASP A 43 -12.59 -8.96 -3.19
CA ASP A 43 -13.84 -8.30 -2.81
C ASP A 43 -13.66 -6.83 -2.34
N GLY A 44 -12.40 -6.34 -2.39
CA GLY A 44 -12.04 -4.99 -1.94
C GLY A 44 -11.73 -4.86 -0.46
N GLU A 45 -11.96 -5.89 0.35
CA GLU A 45 -11.60 -5.85 1.76
C GLU A 45 -10.08 -5.90 1.97
N ILE A 46 -9.63 -5.22 3.01
CA ILE A 46 -8.24 -5.26 3.46
C ILE A 46 -8.21 -6.02 4.79
N VAL A 47 -7.43 -7.09 4.82
CA VAL A 47 -7.35 -7.99 5.98
C VAL A 47 -5.90 -8.28 6.35
N ARG A 48 -5.67 -8.71 7.58
CA ARG A 48 -4.37 -9.28 7.98
C ARG A 48 -4.10 -10.57 7.22
N TYR A 49 -2.84 -10.84 6.88
CA TYR A 49 -2.48 -12.10 6.23
C TYR A 49 -2.98 -13.32 7.01
N ALA A 50 -2.92 -13.29 8.34
CA ALA A 50 -3.37 -14.37 9.21
C ALA A 50 -4.87 -14.66 9.12
N ASP A 51 -5.67 -13.71 8.66
CA ASP A 51 -7.13 -13.80 8.61
C ASP A 51 -7.65 -14.29 7.24
N ILE A 52 -6.78 -14.42 6.23
CA ILE A 52 -7.17 -14.74 4.86
C ILE A 52 -7.94 -16.07 4.82
N GLU A 53 -7.37 -17.11 5.38
CA GLU A 53 -7.96 -18.45 5.35
C GLU A 53 -9.26 -18.52 6.16
N SER A 54 -9.24 -17.99 7.39
CA SER A 54 -10.41 -17.99 8.28
C SER A 54 -11.60 -17.20 7.74
N LYS A 55 -11.33 -16.14 6.96
CA LYS A 55 -12.34 -15.31 6.31
C LYS A 55 -12.67 -15.74 4.87
N GLY A 56 -12.03 -16.78 4.34
CA GLY A 56 -12.25 -17.26 2.98
C GLY A 56 -11.92 -16.21 1.90
N LYS A 57 -10.89 -15.38 2.12
CA LYS A 57 -10.52 -14.28 1.22
C LYS A 57 -9.53 -14.72 0.17
N THR A 58 -9.55 -14.05 -0.98
CA THR A 58 -8.60 -14.26 -2.09
C THR A 58 -7.73 -13.02 -2.25
N PRO A 59 -6.39 -13.13 -2.01
CA PRO A 59 -5.46 -12.02 -2.15
C PRO A 59 -5.31 -11.53 -3.59
N ILE A 60 -5.17 -10.22 -3.79
CA ILE A 60 -4.79 -9.61 -5.09
C ILE A 60 -3.71 -8.55 -4.96
N GLY A 61 -3.44 -8.04 -3.76
CA GLY A 61 -2.45 -7.01 -3.55
C GLY A 61 -1.99 -6.93 -2.10
N VAL A 62 -0.92 -6.19 -1.89
CA VAL A 62 -0.35 -5.93 -0.56
C VAL A 62 -0.28 -4.43 -0.34
N VAL A 63 -0.76 -3.94 0.80
CA VAL A 63 -0.65 -2.54 1.19
C VAL A 63 0.81 -2.19 1.41
N PHE A 64 1.34 -1.22 0.65
CA PHE A 64 2.73 -0.80 0.78
C PHE A 64 2.89 0.62 1.37
N HIS A 65 1.81 1.40 1.38
CA HIS A 65 1.79 2.74 1.94
C HIS A 65 0.45 3.03 2.61
N VAL A 66 0.50 3.66 3.78
CA VAL A 66 -0.67 4.19 4.50
C VAL A 66 -0.50 5.70 4.62
N ASN A 67 -1.48 6.45 4.12
CA ASN A 67 -1.47 7.90 4.11
C ASN A 67 -1.85 8.45 5.48
N GLN A 68 -0.87 8.64 6.35
CA GLN A 68 -1.07 9.18 7.70
C GLN A 68 -1.02 10.71 7.77
N ASP A 69 -0.37 11.34 6.80
CA ASP A 69 -0.10 12.80 6.80
C ASP A 69 -0.91 13.59 5.76
N GLY A 70 -1.79 12.91 5.03
CA GLY A 70 -2.67 13.52 4.03
C GLY A 70 -1.97 14.01 2.75
N LYS A 71 -0.71 13.60 2.52
CA LYS A 71 0.05 14.07 1.34
C LYS A 71 -0.20 13.25 0.08
N THR A 72 -0.70 12.04 0.21
CA THR A 72 -1.01 11.16 -0.92
C THR A 72 -2.53 11.06 -1.13
N GLU A 73 -2.95 10.58 -2.29
CA GLU A 73 -4.35 10.35 -2.58
C GLU A 73 -4.90 9.16 -1.76
N GLY A 74 -6.16 9.23 -1.35
CA GLY A 74 -6.84 8.19 -0.60
C GLY A 74 -6.26 7.94 0.79
N THR A 75 -6.53 6.77 1.34
CA THR A 75 -6.03 6.31 2.64
C THR A 75 -4.73 5.52 2.54
N GLY A 76 -4.30 5.16 1.33
CA GLY A 76 -3.07 4.44 1.08
C GLY A 76 -2.99 3.83 -0.31
N TYR A 77 -1.94 3.04 -0.53
CA TYR A 77 -1.70 2.33 -1.79
C TYR A 77 -1.46 0.84 -1.54
N ALA A 78 -2.02 0.00 -2.42
CA ALA A 78 -1.69 -1.42 -2.52
C ALA A 78 -1.01 -1.72 -3.86
N VAL A 79 0.00 -2.60 -3.84
CA VAL A 79 0.65 -3.13 -5.03
C VAL A 79 0.01 -4.45 -5.41
N TYR A 80 -0.24 -4.68 -6.70
CA TYR A 80 -0.74 -5.97 -7.20
C TYR A 80 0.28 -7.09 -6.98
N LEU A 81 -0.20 -8.30 -6.81
CA LEU A 81 0.65 -9.47 -6.59
C LEU A 81 1.50 -9.82 -7.80
N TRP A 82 1.08 -9.50 -9.01
CA TRP A 82 1.72 -9.90 -10.26
C TRP A 82 2.13 -8.72 -11.12
N ASP A 83 3.22 -8.91 -11.89
CA ASP A 83 3.55 -8.03 -13.00
C ASP A 83 2.56 -8.22 -14.14
N VAL A 84 2.32 -7.19 -14.93
CA VAL A 84 1.69 -7.34 -16.24
C VAL A 84 2.76 -7.58 -17.31
N PRO A 85 2.40 -8.16 -18.47
CA PRO A 85 3.33 -8.36 -19.57
C PRO A 85 4.06 -7.06 -19.93
N MET A 86 5.32 -7.18 -20.33
CA MET A 86 6.11 -6.02 -20.78
C MET A 86 5.42 -5.32 -21.94
N ALA A 87 5.28 -4.00 -21.85
CA ALA A 87 4.62 -3.17 -22.83
C ALA A 87 5.35 -1.83 -23.00
N ALA A 88 5.14 -1.17 -24.12
CA ALA A 88 5.68 0.14 -24.38
C ALA A 88 4.87 1.22 -23.67
N PHE A 89 5.54 2.22 -23.14
CA PHE A 89 4.89 3.41 -22.59
C PHE A 89 4.06 4.12 -23.65
N SER A 90 4.62 4.23 -24.87
CA SER A 90 3.94 4.70 -26.07
C SER A 90 4.31 3.81 -27.26
N ASP A 91 3.34 3.44 -28.07
CA ASP A 91 3.52 2.62 -29.26
C ASP A 91 4.16 3.40 -30.44
N SER A 92 4.33 4.73 -30.27
CA SER A 92 5.01 5.60 -31.22
C SER A 92 5.73 6.75 -30.54
N LEU A 93 6.83 7.21 -31.13
CA LEU A 93 7.53 8.43 -30.73
C LEU A 93 6.86 9.68 -31.30
N GLY A 94 7.20 10.83 -30.74
CA GLY A 94 6.67 12.14 -31.17
C GLY A 94 5.35 12.54 -30.53
N VAL A 95 4.73 11.66 -29.74
CA VAL A 95 3.43 11.91 -29.09
C VAL A 95 3.64 12.17 -27.60
N LYS A 96 3.22 13.34 -27.12
CA LYS A 96 3.04 13.60 -25.70
C LYS A 96 1.75 12.93 -25.25
N GLN A 97 1.82 12.19 -24.14
CA GLN A 97 0.63 11.54 -23.58
C GLN A 97 -0.02 12.36 -22.48
N ASN A 98 0.48 13.59 -22.29
CA ASN A 98 -0.05 14.55 -21.31
C ASN A 98 -0.02 14.05 -19.88
N THR A 99 0.92 13.18 -19.55
CA THR A 99 1.20 12.83 -18.17
C THR A 99 1.96 13.97 -17.50
N SER A 100 1.94 14.01 -16.18
CA SER A 100 2.82 14.91 -15.44
C SER A 100 4.27 14.52 -15.65
N ALA A 101 5.15 15.49 -15.94
CA ALA A 101 6.59 15.29 -15.99
C ALA A 101 7.27 15.61 -14.64
N ASN A 102 6.49 15.71 -13.56
CA ASN A 102 6.99 15.96 -12.21
C ASN A 102 7.23 14.64 -11.46
N PRO A 103 8.50 14.23 -11.24
CA PRO A 103 8.79 12.97 -10.56
C PRO A 103 8.44 12.95 -9.07
N ALA A 104 8.09 14.11 -8.48
CA ALA A 104 7.66 14.21 -7.09
C ALA A 104 6.13 14.12 -6.90
N ALA A 105 5.35 14.06 -7.99
CA ALA A 105 3.90 14.01 -7.91
C ALA A 105 3.37 12.58 -7.72
N PHE A 106 2.32 12.44 -6.91
CA PHE A 106 1.61 11.16 -6.65
C PHE A 106 0.41 11.00 -7.58
N ASP A 107 0.62 11.12 -8.88
CA ASP A 107 -0.42 11.30 -9.90
C ASP A 107 -0.53 10.12 -10.89
N GLY A 108 -0.04 8.94 -10.51
CA GLY A 108 -0.01 7.75 -11.37
C GLY A 108 -1.38 7.38 -11.95
N ASN A 109 -2.47 7.55 -11.19
CA ASN A 109 -3.81 7.28 -11.66
C ASN A 109 -4.21 8.22 -12.81
N GLY A 110 -4.05 9.53 -12.62
CA GLY A 110 -4.32 10.53 -13.66
C GLY A 110 -3.40 10.37 -14.89
N ASN A 111 -2.13 10.07 -14.68
CA ASN A 111 -1.18 9.80 -15.75
C ASN A 111 -1.58 8.57 -16.57
N THR A 112 -1.95 7.47 -15.93
CA THR A 112 -2.38 6.24 -16.62
C THR A 112 -3.63 6.50 -17.46
N TYR A 113 -4.59 7.27 -16.92
CA TYR A 113 -5.77 7.67 -17.67
C TYR A 113 -5.40 8.52 -18.90
N ALA A 114 -4.49 9.49 -18.76
CA ALA A 114 -4.03 10.32 -19.88
C ALA A 114 -3.32 9.47 -20.96
N MET A 115 -2.48 8.51 -20.55
CA MET A 115 -1.84 7.54 -21.45
C MET A 115 -2.88 6.69 -22.18
N TYR A 116 -3.89 6.15 -21.49
CA TYR A 116 -4.96 5.37 -22.07
C TYR A 116 -5.77 6.20 -23.08
N ALA A 117 -6.15 7.42 -22.70
CA ALA A 117 -6.91 8.33 -23.55
C ALA A 117 -6.15 8.78 -24.81
N SER A 118 -4.82 8.70 -24.81
CA SER A 118 -4.00 8.98 -26.00
C SER A 118 -4.21 7.98 -27.14
N GLY A 119 -4.69 6.77 -26.81
CA GLY A 119 -4.91 5.66 -27.76
C GLY A 119 -3.64 5.03 -28.32
N VAL A 120 -2.46 5.41 -27.81
CA VAL A 120 -1.14 4.93 -28.29
C VAL A 120 -0.25 4.41 -27.16
N SER A 121 -0.85 3.85 -26.11
CA SER A 121 -0.13 3.27 -24.98
C SER A 121 -0.60 1.85 -24.70
N SER A 122 0.18 0.86 -25.15
CA SER A 122 -0.07 -0.54 -24.81
C SER A 122 0.12 -0.80 -23.31
N ALA A 123 1.03 -0.10 -22.66
CA ALA A 123 1.22 -0.14 -21.21
C ALA A 123 -0.05 0.27 -20.44
N ALA A 124 -0.62 1.43 -20.77
CA ALA A 124 -1.82 1.92 -20.10
C ALA A 124 -3.03 1.03 -20.41
N THR A 125 -3.18 0.55 -21.64
CA THR A 125 -4.27 -0.37 -22.02
C THR A 125 -4.21 -1.65 -21.19
N SER A 126 -3.03 -2.25 -21.02
CA SER A 126 -2.86 -3.50 -20.26
C SER A 126 -3.24 -3.38 -18.79
N VAL A 127 -3.12 -2.19 -18.20
CA VAL A 127 -3.41 -1.93 -16.79
C VAL A 127 -4.81 -1.37 -16.58
N PHE A 128 -5.28 -0.52 -17.49
CA PHE A 128 -6.61 0.09 -17.40
C PHE A 128 -7.74 -0.94 -17.44
N ASP A 129 -7.56 -2.00 -18.21
CA ASP A 129 -8.52 -3.11 -18.30
C ASP A 129 -8.55 -3.98 -17.03
N MET A 130 -7.62 -3.78 -16.10
CA MET A 130 -7.62 -4.45 -14.80
C MET A 130 -8.60 -3.78 -13.81
N TRP A 131 -9.84 -3.55 -14.27
CA TRP A 131 -10.87 -2.90 -13.46
C TRP A 131 -11.32 -3.77 -12.28
N LYS A 132 -11.21 -3.23 -11.06
CA LYS A 132 -11.62 -3.88 -9.82
C LYS A 132 -12.22 -2.85 -8.86
N TYR A 133 -13.26 -3.21 -8.15
CA TYR A 133 -13.84 -2.42 -7.02
C TYR A 133 -14.21 -0.96 -7.36
N GLY A 134 -14.71 -0.71 -8.56
CA GLY A 134 -15.11 0.62 -8.98
C GLY A 134 -13.96 1.53 -9.41
N GLN A 135 -12.73 1.03 -9.45
CA GLN A 135 -11.58 1.74 -9.99
C GLN A 135 -10.61 0.78 -10.69
N SER A 136 -9.87 1.27 -11.67
CA SER A 136 -8.83 0.51 -12.34
C SER A 136 -7.53 0.54 -11.55
N ALA A 137 -6.73 -0.51 -11.71
CA ALA A 137 -5.31 -0.45 -11.39
C ALA A 137 -4.64 0.57 -12.32
N TYR A 138 -3.49 1.08 -11.91
CA TYR A 138 -2.78 2.06 -12.72
C TYR A 138 -1.26 1.90 -12.60
N ILE A 139 -0.54 2.49 -13.56
CA ILE A 139 0.92 2.55 -13.57
C ILE A 139 1.35 3.61 -12.54
N PRO A 140 2.14 3.25 -11.52
CA PRO A 140 2.58 4.21 -10.50
C PRO A 140 3.43 5.34 -11.10
N SER A 141 3.35 6.53 -10.53
CA SER A 141 4.31 7.61 -10.79
C SER A 141 5.67 7.29 -10.16
N VAL A 142 6.72 8.05 -10.49
CA VAL A 142 8.04 7.94 -9.85
C VAL A 142 7.93 8.04 -8.33
N ALA A 143 7.18 9.03 -7.81
CA ALA A 143 7.01 9.21 -6.36
C ALA A 143 6.34 8.00 -5.70
N GLN A 144 5.36 7.37 -6.35
CA GLN A 144 4.70 6.16 -5.84
C GLN A 144 5.63 4.94 -5.88
N LEU A 145 6.47 4.81 -6.92
CA LEU A 145 7.51 3.77 -6.97
C LEU A 145 8.57 3.95 -5.88
N GLN A 146 8.90 5.18 -5.51
CA GLN A 146 9.80 5.45 -4.37
C GLN A 146 9.21 4.96 -3.05
N LEU A 147 7.90 5.14 -2.83
CA LEU A 147 7.21 4.59 -1.64
C LEU A 147 7.22 3.05 -1.65
N LEU A 148 6.97 2.43 -2.81
CA LEU A 148 7.03 0.98 -2.95
C LEU A 148 8.45 0.46 -2.70
N TYR A 149 9.46 1.11 -3.25
CA TYR A 149 10.86 0.77 -3.02
C TYR A 149 11.22 0.80 -1.53
N ALA A 150 10.78 1.82 -0.80
CA ALA A 150 11.05 1.97 0.63
C ALA A 150 10.47 0.81 1.47
N SER A 151 9.33 0.24 1.05
CA SER A 151 8.66 -0.88 1.74
C SER A 151 8.89 -2.26 1.11
N ARG A 152 9.62 -2.33 -0.01
CA ARG A 152 9.75 -3.51 -0.88
C ARG A 152 10.06 -4.81 -0.14
N ASN A 153 11.03 -4.81 0.76
CA ASN A 153 11.46 -6.03 1.44
C ASN A 153 10.34 -6.63 2.31
N ALA A 154 9.61 -5.77 3.03
CA ALA A 154 8.47 -6.20 3.82
C ALA A 154 7.32 -6.69 2.94
N VAL A 155 7.01 -5.96 1.87
CA VAL A 155 5.95 -6.26 0.91
C VAL A 155 6.23 -7.57 0.16
N ASN A 156 7.47 -7.80 -0.29
CA ASN A 156 7.89 -9.02 -0.98
C ASN A 156 7.64 -10.30 -0.18
N ASN A 157 7.83 -10.24 1.16
CA ASN A 157 7.53 -11.36 2.03
C ASN A 157 6.05 -11.77 1.94
N TYR A 158 5.14 -10.80 1.84
CA TYR A 158 3.70 -11.08 1.73
C TYR A 158 3.26 -11.38 0.29
N ILE A 159 3.88 -10.76 -0.72
CA ILE A 159 3.69 -11.14 -2.13
C ILE A 159 4.00 -12.62 -2.31
N SER A 160 5.16 -13.09 -1.82
CA SER A 160 5.56 -14.50 -1.87
C SER A 160 4.57 -15.42 -1.15
N LYS A 161 4.13 -15.05 0.07
CA LYS A 161 3.15 -15.83 0.84
C LYS A 161 1.79 -15.92 0.15
N CYS A 162 1.41 -14.91 -0.62
CA CYS A 162 0.18 -14.87 -1.39
C CYS A 162 0.31 -15.50 -2.78
N GLY A 163 1.47 -16.08 -3.13
CA GLY A 163 1.71 -16.74 -4.42
C GLY A 163 1.88 -15.79 -5.60
N GLY A 164 2.28 -14.53 -5.33
CA GLY A 164 2.54 -13.52 -6.35
C GLY A 164 3.99 -13.51 -6.84
N ASP A 165 4.27 -12.67 -7.84
CA ASP A 165 5.60 -12.45 -8.39
C ASP A 165 6.39 -11.51 -7.49
N VAL A 166 7.44 -12.02 -6.88
CA VAL A 166 8.34 -11.23 -6.02
C VAL A 166 9.05 -10.17 -6.87
N ILE A 167 9.11 -8.94 -6.38
CA ILE A 167 9.87 -7.86 -7.00
C ILE A 167 11.36 -8.22 -6.94
N SER A 168 11.98 -8.45 -8.10
CA SER A 168 13.34 -8.95 -8.23
C SER A 168 14.40 -7.95 -7.80
N ASP A 169 15.51 -8.46 -7.26
CA ASP A 169 16.75 -7.71 -6.99
C ASP A 169 17.73 -7.78 -8.17
N GLU A 170 17.48 -8.66 -9.14
CA GLU A 170 18.37 -8.84 -10.29
C GLU A 170 18.39 -7.57 -11.16
N PRO A 171 19.59 -7.04 -11.50
CA PRO A 171 19.72 -5.78 -12.23
C PRO A 171 19.01 -5.73 -13.59
N SER A 172 18.86 -6.89 -14.24
CA SER A 172 18.16 -7.00 -15.54
C SER A 172 16.65 -7.06 -15.42
N GLU A 173 16.11 -7.32 -14.20
CA GLU A 173 14.69 -7.61 -13.98
C GLU A 173 13.96 -6.62 -13.06
N CYS A 174 14.70 -5.70 -12.46
CA CYS A 174 14.18 -4.79 -11.44
C CYS A 174 13.66 -3.45 -11.97
N TRP A 175 13.68 -3.25 -13.30
CA TRP A 175 13.29 -1.99 -13.93
C TRP A 175 11.84 -2.01 -14.36
N TYR A 176 11.08 -1.02 -13.89
CA TYR A 176 9.65 -0.87 -14.13
C TYR A 176 9.33 0.48 -14.74
N TRP A 177 8.37 0.53 -15.67
CA TRP A 177 7.80 1.80 -16.09
C TRP A 177 7.19 2.56 -14.92
N SER A 178 7.53 3.84 -14.80
CA SER A 178 6.66 4.80 -14.13
C SER A 178 5.70 5.40 -15.16
N SER A 179 4.61 6.02 -14.71
CA SER A 179 3.73 6.79 -15.57
C SER A 179 4.18 8.24 -15.80
N THR A 180 5.41 8.60 -15.41
CA THR A 180 5.94 9.96 -15.46
C THR A 180 6.80 10.16 -16.71
N GLU A 181 6.43 11.10 -17.57
CA GLU A 181 7.25 11.52 -18.71
C GLU A 181 8.50 12.28 -18.26
N VAL A 182 9.54 12.35 -19.11
CA VAL A 182 10.75 13.11 -18.83
C VAL A 182 10.55 14.57 -19.23
N SER A 183 10.73 15.49 -18.30
CA SER A 183 10.56 16.93 -18.52
C SER A 183 11.47 17.43 -19.65
N GLY A 184 10.88 18.14 -20.61
CA GLY A 184 11.56 18.61 -21.83
C GLY A 184 11.74 17.54 -22.91
N GLN A 185 11.40 16.28 -22.65
CA GLN A 185 11.48 15.14 -23.58
C GLN A 185 10.17 14.33 -23.62
N GLU A 186 9.04 14.93 -23.28
CA GLU A 186 7.74 14.27 -23.07
C GLU A 186 7.24 13.53 -24.32
N SER A 187 7.68 13.96 -25.52
CA SER A 187 7.33 13.27 -26.77
C SER A 187 8.18 12.04 -27.08
N ALA A 188 9.28 11.83 -26.33
CA ALA A 188 10.28 10.79 -26.65
C ALA A 188 10.56 9.83 -25.50
N LYS A 189 10.61 10.32 -24.24
CA LYS A 189 11.08 9.55 -23.10
C LYS A 189 10.15 9.59 -21.89
N ALA A 190 10.19 8.52 -21.11
CA ALA A 190 9.59 8.41 -19.80
C ALA A 190 10.60 7.79 -18.80
N TRP A 191 10.29 7.88 -17.52
CA TRP A 191 11.14 7.35 -16.46
C TRP A 191 10.90 5.87 -16.20
N LEU A 192 11.98 5.06 -16.31
CA LEU A 192 12.07 3.78 -15.62
C LEU A 192 12.57 4.00 -14.19
N PHE A 193 12.11 3.12 -13.31
CA PHE A 193 12.50 3.09 -11.91
C PHE A 193 12.97 1.70 -11.52
N SER A 194 14.15 1.61 -10.91
CA SER A 194 14.67 0.34 -10.38
C SER A 194 14.12 0.10 -8.96
N LEU A 195 13.28 -0.91 -8.80
CA LEU A 195 12.81 -1.33 -7.48
C LEU A 195 13.89 -2.10 -6.67
N ALA A 196 15.06 -2.39 -7.23
CA ALA A 196 16.21 -2.94 -6.51
C ALA A 196 17.09 -1.86 -5.86
N SER A 197 17.32 -0.74 -6.56
CA SER A 197 18.30 0.28 -6.16
C SER A 197 17.71 1.66 -5.88
N GLY A 198 16.46 1.92 -6.29
CA GLY A 198 15.85 3.25 -6.25
C GLY A 198 16.37 4.18 -7.38
N ALA A 199 17.18 3.67 -8.32
CA ALA A 199 17.69 4.46 -9.42
C ALA A 199 16.61 4.73 -10.46
N MET A 200 16.78 5.85 -11.19
CA MET A 200 15.92 6.27 -12.29
C MET A 200 16.71 6.29 -13.61
N GLN A 201 16.05 5.95 -14.71
CA GLN A 201 16.63 5.96 -16.05
C GLN A 201 15.66 6.60 -17.04
N GLU A 202 16.15 7.59 -17.80
CA GLU A 202 15.43 8.11 -18.96
C GLU A 202 15.45 7.08 -20.09
N THR A 203 14.28 6.67 -20.55
CA THR A 203 14.14 5.57 -21.51
C THR A 203 13.22 5.95 -22.66
N PRO A 204 13.54 5.60 -23.92
CA PRO A 204 12.65 5.76 -25.04
C PRO A 204 11.29 5.07 -24.79
N LYS A 205 10.21 5.78 -25.00
CA LYS A 205 8.84 5.30 -24.69
C LYS A 205 8.41 4.05 -25.44
N THR A 206 9.04 3.77 -26.58
CA THR A 206 8.72 2.61 -27.42
C THR A 206 9.39 1.32 -26.96
N GLU A 207 10.28 1.37 -25.99
CA GLU A 207 10.87 0.17 -25.42
C GLU A 207 9.89 -0.55 -24.49
N PRO A 208 9.76 -1.89 -24.60
CA PRO A 208 8.88 -2.65 -23.70
C PRO A 208 9.58 -2.91 -22.36
N HIS A 209 8.94 -2.55 -21.24
CA HIS A 209 9.41 -2.83 -19.90
C HIS A 209 8.29 -3.37 -19.00
N LYS A 210 8.70 -3.92 -17.86
CA LYS A 210 7.79 -4.43 -16.83
C LYS A 210 6.93 -3.31 -16.26
N ILE A 211 5.74 -3.68 -15.82
CA ILE A 211 4.81 -2.81 -15.13
C ILE A 211 4.34 -3.54 -13.88
N ARG A 212 4.46 -2.91 -12.71
CA ARG A 212 3.86 -3.37 -11.48
C ARG A 212 2.68 -2.45 -11.14
N PRO A 213 1.45 -2.86 -11.39
CA PRO A 213 0.29 -2.02 -11.13
C PRO A 213 0.09 -1.77 -9.64
N ILE A 214 -0.46 -0.61 -9.32
CA ILE A 214 -0.92 -0.27 -7.98
C ILE A 214 -2.37 0.20 -8.02
N ILE A 215 -2.99 0.31 -6.84
CA ILE A 215 -4.34 0.82 -6.65
C ILE A 215 -4.37 1.77 -5.45
N THR A 216 -5.13 2.86 -5.56
CA THR A 216 -5.41 3.76 -4.44
C THR A 216 -6.53 3.17 -3.57
N LEU A 217 -6.37 3.24 -2.27
CA LEU A 217 -7.32 2.74 -1.28
C LEU A 217 -8.13 3.89 -0.70
N TYR A 218 -9.43 3.66 -0.47
CA TYR A 218 -10.38 4.66 0.07
C TYR A 218 -11.23 3.98 1.18
N HIS A 219 -10.61 3.68 2.31
CA HIS A 219 -11.28 3.04 3.45
C HIS A 219 -11.37 4.00 4.65
#